data_d8f693ddc9618764c2d6541c40894e3a
#
_entry.id   d8f693ddc9618764c2d6541c40894e3a
#
_cell.length_a   1.000
_cell.length_b   1.000
_cell.length_c   1.000
_cell.angle_alpha   90.00
_cell.angle_beta   90.00
_cell.angle_gamma   90.00
#
_symmetry.space_group_name_H-M   'P 1'
#
loop_
_entity.id
_entity.type
_entity.pdbx_description
1 polymer ?
#
loop_
_entity_poly.entity_id
_entity_poly.type
_entity_poly.pdbx_seq_one_letter_code
_entity_poly.pdbx_strand_id
1 'polypeptide(L)'
;MLTVRNVSHDPFYNQAFEEYVYQTYLDDDIFLLWQNAPAVVVGSYQNICREVHVETLRQRGIPVVRRISGGGTVYHDLGNVNYTYIVRAGALDYDAVLSPVIAALNAIGVPARKNRTCDIAIGDLKISGSAQRMTKGRLLHHGTLLFSSDLGVLDQITTHRKNDCFQSRGTQSAICTVTNIREHLASPMTIEEFQNRLLEQMVPPGCPRLTLTAEQEAEVCRLRDEKYRSWEWTWGKTPAFTYEKSGSFRGAPIRVAYQAKRGIVSSAVIDCAAIDGALAAQLLNGARLDPEGFADICRRLAGDGAEELMDYLM
;
A
#
# COMPACT_ATOMS: atom_id res chain seq x y z
N MET A 1 19.83 11.60 16.68
CA MET A 1 18.90 10.68 16.00
C MET A 1 18.38 9.68 17.02
N LEU A 2 17.08 9.39 17.02
CA LEU A 2 16.45 8.29 17.77
C LEU A 2 16.26 7.09 16.85
N THR A 3 16.23 5.89 17.42
CA THR A 3 15.98 4.67 16.63
C THR A 3 14.78 3.91 17.17
N VAL A 4 14.01 3.29 16.27
CA VAL A 4 12.91 2.39 16.63
C VAL A 4 13.00 1.13 15.79
N ARG A 5 12.95 -0.04 16.45
CA ARG A 5 12.57 -1.29 15.83
C ARG A 5 11.14 -1.58 16.27
N ASN A 6 10.17 -1.29 15.41
CA ASN A 6 8.79 -1.58 15.71
C ASN A 6 8.53 -3.07 15.48
N VAL A 7 8.04 -3.74 16.51
CA VAL A 7 7.80 -5.19 16.52
C VAL A 7 6.36 -5.56 16.15
N SER A 8 5.48 -4.57 16.01
CA SER A 8 4.12 -4.80 15.54
C SER A 8 4.11 -5.22 14.06
N HIS A 9 3.26 -6.16 13.72
CA HIS A 9 3.00 -6.54 12.33
C HIS A 9 1.60 -6.08 11.84
N ASP A 10 0.81 -5.40 12.69
CA ASP A 10 -0.49 -4.82 12.28
C ASP A 10 -0.24 -3.63 11.34
N PRO A 11 -0.63 -3.72 10.05
CA PRO A 11 -0.36 -2.67 9.08
C PRO A 11 -1.09 -1.36 9.40
N PHE A 12 -2.23 -1.40 10.06
CA PHE A 12 -2.95 -0.21 10.49
C PHE A 12 -2.25 0.49 11.65
N TYR A 13 -1.79 -0.29 12.63
CA TYR A 13 -1.00 0.21 13.75
C TYR A 13 0.31 0.82 13.25
N ASN A 14 1.03 0.15 12.36
CA ASN A 14 2.32 0.62 11.87
C ASN A 14 2.21 1.95 11.11
N GLN A 15 1.15 2.16 10.33
CA GLN A 15 0.89 3.45 9.69
C GLN A 15 0.51 4.55 10.71
N ALA A 16 -0.25 4.20 11.74
CA ALA A 16 -0.59 5.12 12.83
C ALA A 16 0.65 5.48 13.65
N PHE A 17 1.50 4.50 13.96
CA PHE A 17 2.75 4.70 14.67
C PHE A 17 3.69 5.63 13.91
N GLU A 18 3.91 5.38 12.62
CA GLU A 18 4.75 6.22 11.75
C GLU A 18 4.24 7.67 11.72
N GLU A 19 2.93 7.88 11.54
CA GLU A 19 2.33 9.21 11.54
C GLU A 19 2.45 9.88 12.92
N TYR A 20 2.18 9.16 13.99
CA TYR A 20 2.28 9.66 15.36
C TYR A 20 3.70 10.17 15.66
N VAL A 21 4.71 9.36 15.36
CA VAL A 21 6.11 9.73 15.57
C VAL A 21 6.49 10.93 14.69
N TYR A 22 6.05 10.96 13.43
CA TYR A 22 6.27 12.07 12.52
C TYR A 22 5.71 13.40 13.01
N GLN A 23 4.54 13.36 13.67
CA GLN A 23 3.84 14.56 14.15
C GLN A 23 4.27 15.02 15.54
N THR A 24 4.77 14.11 16.38
CA THR A 24 5.03 14.36 17.80
C THR A 24 6.50 14.71 18.07
N TYR A 25 7.45 14.00 17.45
CA TYR A 25 8.87 14.16 17.72
C TYR A 25 9.48 15.16 16.71
N LEU A 26 9.22 16.46 16.92
CA LEU A 26 9.55 17.49 15.94
C LEU A 26 11.02 17.87 15.92
N ASP A 27 11.74 17.67 17.03
CA ASP A 27 13.13 18.11 17.22
C ASP A 27 14.16 17.01 16.95
N ASP A 28 13.72 15.76 16.88
CA ASP A 28 14.61 14.62 16.70
C ASP A 28 14.61 14.11 15.26
N ASP A 29 15.77 13.75 14.77
CA ASP A 29 15.86 12.87 13.60
C ASP A 29 15.62 11.44 14.05
N ILE A 30 14.82 10.68 13.28
CA ILE A 30 14.37 9.34 13.67
C ILE A 30 14.58 8.38 12.53
N PHE A 31 15.09 7.19 12.87
CA PHE A 31 15.14 6.04 11.99
C PHE A 31 14.27 4.92 12.54
N LEU A 32 13.35 4.40 11.70
CA LEU A 32 12.49 3.26 12.05
C LEU A 32 12.78 2.09 11.12
N LEU A 33 12.75 0.89 11.69
CA LEU A 33 12.74 -0.37 10.95
C LEU A 33 11.50 -1.18 11.39
N TRP A 34 10.70 -1.66 10.44
CA TRP A 34 9.41 -2.29 10.71
C TRP A 34 8.95 -3.23 9.60
N GLN A 35 7.99 -4.10 9.92
CA GLN A 35 7.40 -5.07 8.99
C GLN A 35 5.88 -5.09 9.17
N ASN A 36 5.17 -5.50 8.12
CA ASN A 36 3.73 -5.79 8.18
C ASN A 36 3.47 -7.28 7.93
N ALA A 37 2.44 -7.81 8.55
CA ALA A 37 1.71 -8.95 8.03
C ALA A 37 1.18 -8.63 6.61
N PRO A 38 0.76 -9.64 5.82
CA PRO A 38 0.27 -9.42 4.47
C PRO A 38 -0.74 -8.27 4.38
N ALA A 39 -0.41 -7.25 3.60
CA ALA A 39 -1.23 -6.05 3.39
C ALA A 39 -0.87 -5.34 2.09
N VAL A 40 -1.85 -4.67 1.50
CA VAL A 40 -1.61 -3.70 0.43
C VAL A 40 -1.59 -2.29 1.01
N VAL A 41 -0.52 -1.54 0.74
CA VAL A 41 -0.40 -0.15 1.19
C VAL A 41 -0.47 0.78 -0.01
N VAL A 42 -1.58 1.53 -0.11
CA VAL A 42 -1.82 2.48 -1.21
C VAL A 42 -1.37 3.89 -0.83
N GLY A 43 -0.91 4.65 -1.81
CA GLY A 43 -0.56 6.05 -1.63
C GLY A 43 -1.79 6.94 -1.39
N SER A 44 -1.56 8.11 -0.76
CA SER A 44 -2.62 9.04 -0.35
C SER A 44 -3.57 9.47 -1.47
N TYR A 45 -3.08 9.48 -2.72
CA TYR A 45 -3.81 10.00 -3.90
C TYR A 45 -4.16 8.92 -4.93
N GLN A 46 -4.11 7.64 -4.54
CA GLN A 46 -4.39 6.53 -5.45
C GLN A 46 -5.86 6.11 -5.43
N ASN A 47 -6.33 5.65 -6.59
CA ASN A 47 -7.60 4.96 -6.73
C ASN A 47 -7.39 3.46 -6.47
N ILE A 48 -7.88 2.95 -5.34
CA ILE A 48 -7.70 1.56 -4.92
C ILE A 48 -8.21 0.59 -5.99
N CYS A 49 -9.43 0.80 -6.49
CA CYS A 49 -10.05 -0.11 -7.47
C CYS A 49 -9.26 -0.22 -8.79
N ARG A 50 -8.45 0.79 -9.12
CA ARG A 50 -7.58 0.78 -10.28
C ARG A 50 -6.24 0.08 -10.03
N GLU A 51 -5.75 0.16 -8.80
CA GLU A 51 -4.39 -0.28 -8.46
C GLU A 51 -4.30 -1.77 -8.11
N VAL A 52 -5.41 -2.37 -7.66
CA VAL A 52 -5.41 -3.73 -7.14
C VAL A 52 -6.65 -4.52 -7.55
N HIS A 53 -6.51 -5.84 -7.59
CA HIS A 53 -7.62 -6.78 -7.73
C HIS A 53 -8.34 -6.92 -6.39
N VAL A 54 -9.39 -6.13 -6.19
CA VAL A 54 -10.09 -6.03 -4.90
C VAL A 54 -10.69 -7.37 -4.46
N GLU A 55 -11.28 -8.12 -5.38
CA GLU A 55 -11.85 -9.44 -5.06
C GLU A 55 -10.78 -10.45 -4.64
N THR A 56 -9.62 -10.46 -5.30
CA THR A 56 -8.48 -11.31 -4.89
C THR A 56 -8.00 -10.96 -3.48
N LEU A 57 -7.94 -9.67 -3.13
CA LEU A 57 -7.58 -9.23 -1.78
C LEU A 57 -8.61 -9.70 -0.76
N ARG A 58 -9.90 -9.56 -1.06
CA ARG A 58 -11.00 -9.99 -0.20
C ARG A 58 -10.94 -11.50 0.07
N GLN A 59 -10.82 -12.31 -0.97
CA GLN A 59 -10.74 -13.77 -0.86
C GLN A 59 -9.53 -14.25 -0.06
N ARG A 60 -8.40 -13.53 -0.14
CA ARG A 60 -7.18 -13.85 0.59
C ARG A 60 -7.13 -13.24 2.00
N GLY A 61 -8.11 -12.43 2.38
CA GLY A 61 -8.11 -11.72 3.67
C GLY A 61 -6.97 -10.70 3.80
N ILE A 62 -6.48 -10.15 2.66
CA ILE A 62 -5.39 -9.16 2.63
C ILE A 62 -5.99 -7.76 2.75
N PRO A 63 -5.75 -7.03 3.86
CA PRO A 63 -6.30 -5.70 4.05
C PRO A 63 -5.62 -4.67 3.14
N VAL A 64 -6.39 -3.62 2.81
CA VAL A 64 -5.88 -2.41 2.17
C VAL A 64 -5.73 -1.31 3.21
N VAL A 65 -4.56 -0.68 3.24
CA VAL A 65 -4.25 0.44 4.13
C VAL A 65 -3.79 1.63 3.32
N ARG A 66 -4.28 2.82 3.61
CA ARG A 66 -3.84 4.06 2.94
C ARG A 66 -2.83 4.80 3.81
N ARG A 67 -1.60 5.00 3.28
CA ARG A 67 -0.56 5.78 3.94
C ARG A 67 -0.74 7.29 3.74
N ILE A 68 -0.05 8.09 4.55
CA ILE A 68 -0.10 9.56 4.45
C ILE A 68 0.77 10.14 3.33
N SER A 69 1.77 9.42 2.83
CA SER A 69 2.61 9.86 1.71
C SER A 69 1.94 9.57 0.36
N GLY A 70 2.44 10.17 -0.69
CA GLY A 70 2.07 9.88 -2.08
C GLY A 70 2.72 8.59 -2.60
N GLY A 71 2.94 8.51 -3.91
CA GLY A 71 3.58 7.38 -4.58
C GLY A 71 2.63 6.25 -4.93
N GLY A 72 3.18 5.14 -5.46
CA GLY A 72 2.47 3.96 -5.93
C GLY A 72 2.06 2.99 -4.83
N THR A 73 1.27 2.00 -5.20
CA THR A 73 0.85 0.89 -4.35
C THR A 73 2.01 -0.09 -4.13
N VAL A 74 2.13 -0.61 -2.92
CA VAL A 74 3.09 -1.64 -2.55
C VAL A 74 2.37 -2.79 -1.82
N TYR A 75 2.91 -3.99 -1.97
CA TYR A 75 2.54 -5.16 -1.17
C TYR A 75 3.56 -5.35 -0.05
N HIS A 76 3.08 -5.61 1.13
CA HIS A 76 3.88 -5.97 2.28
C HIS A 76 3.51 -7.37 2.76
N ASP A 77 4.51 -8.10 3.21
CA ASP A 77 4.42 -9.33 3.98
C ASP A 77 5.61 -9.42 4.95
N LEU A 78 5.74 -10.51 5.66
CA LEU A 78 6.86 -10.69 6.59
C LEU A 78 8.21 -10.90 5.89
N GLY A 79 8.23 -11.05 4.55
CA GLY A 79 9.42 -11.06 3.72
C GLY A 79 9.89 -9.67 3.28
N ASN A 80 9.10 -8.63 3.51
CA ASN A 80 9.43 -7.25 3.22
C ASN A 80 9.84 -6.51 4.50
N VAL A 81 10.95 -5.77 4.44
CA VAL A 81 11.40 -4.88 5.52
C VAL A 81 11.15 -3.45 5.11
N ASN A 82 10.50 -2.67 5.96
CA ASN A 82 10.30 -1.25 5.74
C ASN A 82 11.30 -0.45 6.57
N TYR A 83 11.83 0.61 5.99
CA TYR A 83 12.62 1.62 6.70
C TYR A 83 11.93 2.98 6.59
N THR A 84 12.10 3.81 7.62
CA THR A 84 11.60 5.19 7.61
C THR A 84 12.64 6.12 8.21
N TYR A 85 12.91 7.21 7.50
CA TYR A 85 13.62 8.38 8.00
C TYR A 85 12.63 9.51 8.25
N ILE A 86 12.71 10.10 9.42
CA ILE A 86 11.99 11.33 9.76
C ILE A 86 13.06 12.35 10.16
N VAL A 87 13.25 13.38 9.32
CA VAL A 87 14.34 14.35 9.49
C VAL A 87 13.85 15.75 9.21
N ARG A 88 14.61 16.77 9.65
CA ARG A 88 14.44 18.14 9.16
C ARG A 88 14.99 18.24 7.75
N ALA A 89 14.27 18.88 6.85
CA ALA A 89 14.70 19.08 5.48
C ALA A 89 14.11 20.38 4.89
N GLY A 90 14.87 21.04 4.03
CA GLY A 90 14.41 22.23 3.31
C GLY A 90 13.57 21.90 2.07
N ALA A 91 13.77 20.70 1.49
CA ALA A 91 13.11 20.23 0.29
C ALA A 91 12.99 18.69 0.27
N LEU A 92 12.17 18.16 -0.63
CA LEU A 92 12.16 16.74 -0.94
C LEU A 92 13.45 16.37 -1.67
N ASP A 93 14.22 15.45 -1.08
CA ASP A 93 15.48 14.97 -1.66
C ASP A 93 15.55 13.45 -1.50
N TYR A 94 15.38 12.74 -2.61
CA TYR A 94 15.48 11.29 -2.62
C TYR A 94 16.93 10.81 -2.53
N ASP A 95 17.87 11.54 -3.12
CA ASP A 95 19.28 11.12 -3.13
C ASP A 95 19.91 11.18 -1.75
N ALA A 96 19.60 12.21 -0.97
CA ALA A 96 20.07 12.36 0.39
C ALA A 96 19.67 11.18 1.29
N VAL A 97 18.51 10.55 1.04
CA VAL A 97 18.02 9.43 1.84
C VAL A 97 18.37 8.07 1.23
N LEU A 98 18.31 7.94 -0.09
CA LEU A 98 18.59 6.64 -0.76
C LEU A 98 20.08 6.30 -0.72
N SER A 99 20.97 7.28 -0.79
CA SER A 99 22.42 7.02 -0.78
C SER A 99 22.90 6.28 0.46
N PRO A 100 22.52 6.64 1.70
CA PRO A 100 22.84 5.86 2.89
C PRO A 100 22.26 4.44 2.86
N VAL A 101 21.03 4.26 2.37
CA VAL A 101 20.39 2.94 2.27
C VAL A 101 21.15 2.05 1.28
N ILE A 102 21.50 2.59 0.11
CA ILE A 102 22.30 1.88 -0.90
C ILE A 102 23.68 1.52 -0.35
N ALA A 103 24.33 2.45 0.36
CA ALA A 103 25.63 2.19 0.98
C ALA A 103 25.54 1.05 2.01
N ALA A 104 24.50 1.06 2.87
CA ALA A 104 24.25 -0.01 3.84
C ALA A 104 23.99 -1.35 3.15
N LEU A 105 23.19 -1.40 2.10
CA LEU A 105 22.94 -2.61 1.32
C LEU A 105 24.22 -3.15 0.69
N ASN A 106 25.05 -2.29 0.10
CA ASN A 106 26.34 -2.71 -0.48
C ASN A 106 27.30 -3.23 0.59
N ALA A 107 27.34 -2.62 1.78
CA ALA A 107 28.19 -3.06 2.89
C ALA A 107 27.82 -4.47 3.40
N ILE A 108 26.58 -4.89 3.28
CA ILE A 108 26.11 -6.23 3.63
C ILE A 108 26.12 -7.22 2.45
N GLY A 109 26.71 -6.82 1.32
CA GLY A 109 26.90 -7.68 0.15
C GLY A 109 25.77 -7.69 -0.88
N VAL A 110 24.81 -6.76 -0.81
CA VAL A 110 23.76 -6.59 -1.81
C VAL A 110 24.24 -5.59 -2.87
N PRO A 111 24.38 -5.94 -4.16
CA PRO A 111 24.88 -5.04 -5.21
C PRO A 111 23.79 -4.03 -5.63
N ALA A 112 23.35 -3.21 -4.68
CA ALA A 112 22.28 -2.24 -4.83
C ALA A 112 22.74 -0.97 -5.54
N ARG A 113 21.90 -0.44 -6.41
CA ARG A 113 22.11 0.85 -7.06
C ARG A 113 20.80 1.64 -7.12
N LYS A 114 20.89 2.95 -7.22
CA LYS A 114 19.72 3.77 -7.53
C LYS A 114 19.24 3.42 -8.96
N ASN A 115 17.95 3.20 -9.05
CA ASN A 115 17.22 3.13 -10.32
C ASN A 115 16.17 4.23 -10.27
N ARG A 116 15.62 4.77 -11.24
CA ARG A 116 14.61 5.84 -11.22
C ARG A 116 14.77 6.82 -10.03
N THR A 117 13.82 7.73 -9.84
CA THR A 117 13.92 8.79 -8.81
C THR A 117 13.84 8.24 -7.38
N CYS A 118 13.03 7.21 -7.14
CA CYS A 118 12.66 6.74 -5.80
C CYS A 118 12.83 5.23 -5.61
N ASP A 119 13.54 4.56 -6.53
CA ASP A 119 13.69 3.11 -6.53
C ASP A 119 15.16 2.70 -6.31
N ILE A 120 15.36 1.58 -5.62
CA ILE A 120 16.64 0.87 -5.55
C ILE A 120 16.50 -0.45 -6.29
N ALA A 121 17.53 -0.85 -7.04
CA ALA A 121 17.54 -2.06 -7.85
C ALA A 121 18.86 -2.82 -7.75
N ILE A 122 18.80 -4.09 -8.12
CA ILE A 122 19.95 -4.95 -8.44
C ILE A 122 19.86 -5.22 -9.95
N GLY A 123 20.87 -4.78 -10.71
CA GLY A 123 20.70 -4.75 -12.17
C GLY A 123 19.47 -3.92 -12.54
N ASP A 124 18.56 -4.47 -13.34
CA ASP A 124 17.32 -3.81 -13.73
C ASP A 124 16.10 -4.22 -12.89
N LEU A 125 16.32 -5.09 -11.90
CA LEU A 125 15.27 -5.63 -11.05
C LEU A 125 15.13 -4.77 -9.77
N LYS A 126 13.94 -4.22 -9.56
CA LYS A 126 13.66 -3.38 -8.39
C LYS A 126 13.59 -4.23 -7.12
N ILE A 127 14.25 -3.75 -6.08
CA ILE A 127 14.23 -4.33 -4.73
C ILE A 127 13.59 -3.39 -3.69
N SER A 128 13.41 -2.11 -4.06
CA SER A 128 12.87 -1.08 -3.16
C SER A 128 12.11 -0.03 -3.94
N GLY A 129 10.97 0.36 -3.43
CA GLY A 129 10.29 1.59 -3.79
C GLY A 129 10.14 2.48 -2.57
N SER A 130 10.25 3.79 -2.76
CA SER A 130 10.09 4.74 -1.66
C SER A 130 9.16 5.90 -1.99
N ALA A 131 8.68 6.56 -0.94
CA ALA A 131 7.86 7.74 -1.03
C ALA A 131 8.24 8.75 0.05
N GLN A 132 7.95 10.01 -0.21
CA GLN A 132 8.23 11.11 0.70
C GLN A 132 6.96 11.91 1.02
N ARG A 133 6.93 12.47 2.22
CA ARG A 133 5.98 13.50 2.63
C ARG A 133 6.74 14.59 3.38
N MET A 134 6.45 15.84 3.04
CA MET A 134 7.01 16.98 3.76
C MET A 134 5.89 17.87 4.28
N THR A 135 5.99 18.27 5.54
CA THR A 135 5.09 19.22 6.17
C THR A 135 5.88 20.09 7.13
N LYS A 136 5.80 21.41 6.98
CA LYS A 136 6.45 22.40 7.86
C LYS A 136 7.95 22.15 8.08
N GLY A 137 8.70 21.83 7.01
CA GLY A 137 10.13 21.55 7.07
C GLY A 137 10.52 20.21 7.68
N ARG A 138 9.56 19.34 7.93
CA ARG A 138 9.76 17.97 8.41
C ARG A 138 9.55 17.01 7.25
N LEU A 139 10.54 16.20 6.95
CA LEU A 139 10.51 15.16 5.91
C LEU A 139 10.30 13.81 6.56
N LEU A 140 9.31 13.08 6.06
CA LEU A 140 9.15 11.65 6.23
C LEU A 140 9.50 10.99 4.90
N HIS A 141 10.48 10.10 4.91
CA HIS A 141 10.83 9.23 3.80
C HIS A 141 10.75 7.79 4.25
N HIS A 142 9.95 7.00 3.58
CA HIS A 142 9.87 5.56 3.84
C HIS A 142 10.05 4.76 2.55
N GLY A 143 10.59 3.58 2.70
CA GLY A 143 10.82 2.65 1.60
C GLY A 143 10.67 1.21 2.03
N THR A 144 10.41 0.36 1.03
CA THR A 144 10.37 -1.09 1.15
C THR A 144 11.74 -1.68 0.81
N LEU A 145 12.06 -2.84 1.37
CA LEU A 145 13.17 -3.70 0.96
C LEU A 145 12.60 -5.11 0.80
N LEU A 146 12.44 -5.55 -0.44
CA LEU A 146 11.96 -6.88 -0.78
C LEU A 146 13.06 -7.90 -0.47
N PHE A 147 13.05 -8.43 0.75
CA PHE A 147 14.07 -9.39 1.17
C PHE A 147 13.71 -10.81 0.72
N SER A 148 12.53 -11.30 1.07
CA SER A 148 12.00 -12.63 0.71
C SER A 148 10.46 -12.62 0.62
N SER A 149 9.91 -11.56 0.02
CA SER A 149 8.47 -11.38 -0.15
C SER A 149 7.88 -12.39 -1.14
N ASP A 150 6.61 -12.73 -0.97
CA ASP A 150 5.87 -13.54 -1.93
C ASP A 150 5.52 -12.71 -3.18
N LEU A 151 6.42 -12.78 -4.17
CA LEU A 151 6.25 -12.05 -5.44
C LEU A 151 5.09 -12.61 -6.28
N GLY A 152 4.71 -13.87 -6.07
CA GLY A 152 3.54 -14.48 -6.72
C GLY A 152 2.23 -13.85 -6.25
N VAL A 153 2.09 -13.58 -4.96
CA VAL A 153 0.95 -12.83 -4.41
C VAL A 153 0.97 -11.39 -4.92
N LEU A 154 2.13 -10.71 -4.87
CA LEU A 154 2.28 -9.36 -5.40
C LEU A 154 1.78 -9.26 -6.85
N ASP A 155 2.18 -10.18 -7.73
CA ASP A 155 1.77 -10.20 -9.13
C ASP A 155 0.24 -10.37 -9.24
N GLN A 156 -0.34 -11.33 -8.55
CA GLN A 156 -1.78 -11.61 -8.59
C GLN A 156 -2.65 -10.42 -8.14
N ILE A 157 -2.20 -9.66 -7.15
CA ILE A 157 -2.97 -8.53 -6.59
C ILE A 157 -2.75 -7.22 -7.33
N THR A 158 -1.65 -7.09 -8.11
CA THR A 158 -1.30 -5.84 -8.82
C THR A 158 -1.30 -5.99 -10.33
N THR A 159 -1.57 -7.17 -10.88
CA THR A 159 -1.63 -7.37 -12.32
C THR A 159 -2.64 -6.42 -12.95
N HIS A 160 -2.16 -5.56 -13.82
CA HIS A 160 -3.00 -4.56 -14.47
C HIS A 160 -4.05 -5.26 -15.34
N ARG A 161 -5.31 -5.00 -15.05
CA ARG A 161 -6.42 -5.40 -15.92
C ARG A 161 -6.18 -4.75 -17.28
N LYS A 162 -6.10 -5.54 -18.33
CA LYS A 162 -5.82 -5.09 -19.70
C LYS A 162 -6.83 -4.06 -20.26
N ASN A 163 -7.97 -3.91 -19.59
CA ASN A 163 -9.00 -2.95 -19.95
C ASN A 163 -8.99 -1.84 -18.90
N ASP A 164 -8.43 -0.70 -19.26
CA ASP A 164 -8.49 0.53 -18.48
C ASP A 164 -9.95 1.03 -18.39
N CYS A 165 -10.71 0.39 -17.52
CA CYS A 165 -12.10 0.71 -17.26
C CYS A 165 -12.26 1.97 -16.39
N PHE A 166 -11.14 2.56 -15.93
CA PHE A 166 -11.14 3.68 -14.99
C PHE A 166 -10.66 4.97 -15.64
N GLN A 167 -11.49 6.01 -15.60
CA GLN A 167 -11.04 7.38 -15.83
C GLN A 167 -10.91 8.07 -14.47
N SER A 168 -9.69 8.23 -13.98
CA SER A 168 -9.37 8.78 -12.67
C SER A 168 -8.17 9.72 -12.77
N ARG A 169 -8.18 10.79 -11.96
CA ARG A 169 -7.03 11.68 -11.76
C ARG A 169 -6.07 11.19 -10.67
N GLY A 170 -6.34 10.02 -10.08
CA GLY A 170 -5.46 9.41 -9.08
C GLY A 170 -4.07 9.10 -9.63
N THR A 171 -3.07 9.19 -8.77
CA THR A 171 -1.69 8.77 -9.09
C THR A 171 -1.70 7.26 -9.42
N GLN A 172 -0.96 6.88 -10.46
CA GLN A 172 -0.81 5.48 -10.87
C GLN A 172 0.51 4.93 -10.39
N SER A 173 0.53 3.63 -10.11
CA SER A 173 1.76 2.88 -9.86
C SER A 173 2.56 2.71 -11.16
N ALA A 174 3.89 2.84 -11.06
CA ALA A 174 4.77 2.53 -12.18
C ALA A 174 4.99 1.02 -12.26
N ILE A 175 4.76 0.45 -13.45
CA ILE A 175 5.04 -0.96 -13.70
C ILE A 175 6.55 -1.18 -13.68
N CYS A 176 7.02 -2.17 -12.95
CA CYS A 176 8.42 -2.56 -12.90
C CYS A 176 8.55 -4.05 -12.52
N THR A 177 9.60 -4.68 -13.02
CA THR A 177 9.99 -6.02 -12.60
C THR A 177 10.71 -5.94 -11.26
N VAL A 178 10.35 -6.80 -10.33
CA VAL A 178 10.89 -6.85 -8.97
C VAL A 178 11.66 -8.14 -8.73
N THR A 179 12.53 -8.15 -7.72
CA THR A 179 13.22 -9.34 -7.21
C THR A 179 13.42 -9.24 -5.71
N ASN A 180 13.65 -10.38 -5.07
CA ASN A 180 14.01 -10.44 -3.66
C ASN A 180 15.52 -10.28 -3.46
N ILE A 181 15.92 -9.51 -2.46
CA ILE A 181 17.32 -9.31 -2.07
C ILE A 181 17.99 -10.65 -1.75
N ARG A 182 17.29 -11.56 -1.08
CA ARG A 182 17.78 -12.86 -0.65
C ARG A 182 18.36 -13.70 -1.81
N GLU A 183 17.80 -13.55 -3.01
CA GLU A 183 18.22 -14.31 -4.20
C GLU A 183 19.59 -13.84 -4.74
N HIS A 184 20.06 -12.67 -4.33
CA HIS A 184 21.29 -12.05 -4.80
C HIS A 184 22.40 -12.03 -3.72
N LEU A 185 22.18 -12.65 -2.58
CA LEU A 185 23.19 -12.76 -1.53
C LEU A 185 24.16 -13.89 -1.81
N ALA A 186 25.44 -13.62 -1.62
CA ALA A 186 26.49 -14.65 -1.78
C ALA A 186 26.40 -15.76 -0.72
N SER A 187 25.84 -15.47 0.44
CA SER A 187 25.62 -16.43 1.54
C SER A 187 24.21 -16.32 2.06
N PRO A 188 23.56 -17.43 2.44
CA PRO A 188 22.24 -17.42 3.03
C PRO A 188 22.19 -16.51 4.28
N MET A 189 21.09 -15.78 4.42
CA MET A 189 20.84 -14.88 5.55
C MET A 189 19.37 -14.97 5.92
N THR A 190 19.06 -14.94 7.21
CA THR A 190 17.68 -14.79 7.68
C THR A 190 17.24 -13.32 7.60
N ILE A 191 15.93 -13.07 7.61
CA ILE A 191 15.41 -11.70 7.60
C ILE A 191 15.79 -10.93 8.87
N GLU A 192 15.92 -11.63 9.98
CA GLU A 192 16.34 -11.03 11.26
C GLU A 192 17.82 -10.61 11.20
N GLU A 193 18.71 -11.46 10.65
CA GLU A 193 20.11 -11.10 10.42
C GLU A 193 20.22 -9.92 9.46
N PHE A 194 19.42 -9.90 8.39
CA PHE A 194 19.36 -8.77 7.46
C PHE A 194 18.98 -7.47 8.16
N GLN A 195 17.91 -7.48 8.98
CA GLN A 195 17.49 -6.31 9.77
C GLN A 195 18.57 -5.85 10.74
N ASN A 196 19.24 -6.76 11.43
CA ASN A 196 20.30 -6.43 12.39
C ASN A 196 21.47 -5.76 11.67
N ARG A 197 21.94 -6.33 10.55
CA ARG A 197 23.02 -5.75 9.74
C ARG A 197 22.64 -4.40 9.14
N LEU A 198 21.38 -4.21 8.71
CA LEU A 198 20.90 -2.90 8.28
C LEU A 198 20.98 -1.87 9.40
N LEU A 199 20.50 -2.22 10.61
CA LEU A 199 20.58 -1.32 11.77
C LEU A 199 22.03 -0.95 12.09
N GLU A 200 22.96 -1.90 12.08
CA GLU A 200 24.39 -1.66 12.32
C GLU A 200 25.00 -0.68 11.30
N GLN A 201 24.55 -0.72 10.04
CA GLN A 201 25.06 0.16 8.98
C GLN A 201 24.37 1.52 8.94
N MET A 202 23.09 1.60 9.32
CA MET A 202 22.30 2.81 9.15
C MET A 202 22.17 3.66 10.42
N VAL A 203 22.47 3.08 11.58
CA VAL A 203 22.32 3.73 12.87
C VAL A 203 23.70 3.92 13.52
N PRO A 204 24.11 5.16 13.84
CA PRO A 204 25.35 5.39 14.55
C PRO A 204 25.39 4.67 15.89
N PRO A 205 26.57 4.15 16.32
CA PRO A 205 26.70 3.53 17.63
C PRO A 205 26.24 4.45 18.76
N GLY A 206 25.51 3.90 19.76
CA GLY A 206 25.05 4.67 20.92
C GLY A 206 23.81 5.53 20.68
N CYS A 207 23.17 5.45 19.51
CA CYS A 207 21.90 6.12 19.30
C CYS A 207 20.84 5.65 20.30
N PRO A 208 20.15 6.58 20.99
CA PRO A 208 19.11 6.21 21.94
C PRO A 208 17.92 5.56 21.23
N ARG A 209 17.34 4.58 21.92
CA ARG A 209 16.14 3.91 21.45
C ARG A 209 14.90 4.67 21.89
N LEU A 210 14.03 5.00 20.97
CA LEU A 210 12.71 5.54 21.28
C LEU A 210 11.79 4.41 21.76
N THR A 211 11.21 4.62 22.94
CA THR A 211 10.16 3.77 23.49
C THR A 211 8.99 4.67 23.87
N LEU A 212 7.80 4.35 23.41
CA LEU A 212 6.60 5.11 23.77
C LEU A 212 6.17 4.82 25.20
N THR A 213 5.58 5.82 25.87
CA THR A 213 4.87 5.60 27.15
C THR A 213 3.52 4.91 26.89
N ALA A 214 2.87 4.41 27.93
CA ALA A 214 1.55 3.79 27.82
C ALA A 214 0.50 4.76 27.25
N GLU A 215 0.58 6.04 27.63
CA GLU A 215 -0.31 7.08 27.10
C GLU A 215 -0.06 7.34 25.61
N GLN A 216 1.19 7.37 25.17
CA GLN A 216 1.56 7.53 23.78
C GLN A 216 1.13 6.32 22.94
N GLU A 217 1.28 5.11 23.46
CA GLU A 217 0.75 3.88 22.84
C GLU A 217 -0.77 3.92 22.68
N ALA A 218 -1.48 4.41 23.70
CA ALA A 218 -2.93 4.60 23.62
C ALA A 218 -3.33 5.59 22.53
N GLU A 219 -2.56 6.70 22.33
CA GLU A 219 -2.78 7.66 21.25
C GLU A 219 -2.54 7.04 19.87
N VAL A 220 -1.49 6.20 19.70
CA VAL A 220 -1.26 5.45 18.44
C VAL A 220 -2.42 4.50 18.16
N CYS A 221 -2.89 3.76 19.17
CA CYS A 221 -4.05 2.88 19.02
C CYS A 221 -5.32 3.64 18.66
N ARG A 222 -5.55 4.80 19.28
CA ARG A 222 -6.68 5.68 18.93
C ARG A 222 -6.58 6.15 17.47
N LEU A 223 -5.41 6.63 17.03
CA LEU A 223 -5.17 7.05 15.65
C LEU A 223 -5.36 5.90 14.65
N ARG A 224 -4.92 4.68 15.01
CA ARG A 224 -5.17 3.47 14.22
C ARG A 224 -6.67 3.25 14.02
N ASP A 225 -7.45 3.28 15.10
CA ASP A 225 -8.86 2.89 15.08
C ASP A 225 -9.75 3.99 14.47
N GLU A 226 -9.51 5.26 14.80
CA GLU A 226 -10.31 6.39 14.30
C GLU A 226 -9.97 6.78 12.86
N LYS A 227 -8.75 6.53 12.40
CA LYS A 227 -8.30 6.92 11.07
C LYS A 227 -7.99 5.73 10.17
N TYR A 228 -6.94 4.96 10.50
CA TYR A 228 -6.39 4.00 9.56
C TYR A 228 -7.31 2.81 9.29
N ARG A 229 -8.11 2.41 10.27
CA ARG A 229 -9.17 1.40 10.11
C ARG A 229 -10.47 1.97 9.59
N SER A 230 -10.62 3.29 9.54
CA SER A 230 -11.86 3.89 9.05
C SER A 230 -12.00 3.73 7.54
N TRP A 231 -13.24 3.47 7.11
CA TRP A 231 -13.58 3.45 5.71
C TRP A 231 -13.34 4.83 5.05
N GLU A 232 -13.64 5.90 5.76
CA GLU A 232 -13.48 7.29 5.32
C GLU A 232 -12.05 7.61 4.90
N TRP A 233 -11.07 7.10 5.64
CA TRP A 233 -9.65 7.28 5.30
C TRP A 233 -9.19 6.40 4.16
N THR A 234 -9.51 5.11 4.19
CA THR A 234 -8.98 4.15 3.23
C THR A 234 -9.71 4.24 1.90
N TRP A 235 -11.01 3.98 1.89
CA TRP A 235 -11.82 3.91 0.67
C TRP A 235 -12.45 5.26 0.32
N GLY A 236 -12.97 5.99 1.30
CA GLY A 236 -13.62 7.29 1.13
C GLY A 236 -12.71 8.37 0.53
N LYS A 237 -11.38 8.25 0.72
CA LYS A 237 -10.38 9.13 0.07
C LYS A 237 -10.01 8.76 -1.34
N THR A 238 -10.55 7.69 -1.90
CA THR A 238 -10.34 7.36 -3.31
C THR A 238 -10.72 8.55 -4.19
N PRO A 239 -9.82 9.04 -5.06
CA PRO A 239 -10.13 10.13 -5.99
C PRO A 239 -11.35 9.79 -6.83
N ALA A 240 -12.13 10.82 -7.19
CA ALA A 240 -13.30 10.63 -8.04
C ALA A 240 -12.91 9.97 -9.37
N PHE A 241 -13.75 9.06 -9.82
CA PHE A 241 -13.52 8.32 -11.07
C PHE A 241 -14.82 7.93 -11.75
N THR A 242 -14.75 7.63 -13.03
CA THR A 242 -15.75 6.87 -13.77
C THR A 242 -15.20 5.48 -14.06
N TYR A 243 -16.06 4.51 -14.04
CA TYR A 243 -15.77 3.12 -14.31
C TYR A 243 -16.69 2.59 -15.38
N GLU A 244 -16.14 1.82 -16.31
CA GLU A 244 -16.92 1.09 -17.30
C GLU A 244 -16.21 -0.20 -17.68
N LYS A 245 -16.94 -1.32 -17.65
CA LYS A 245 -16.44 -2.62 -18.08
C LYS A 245 -17.53 -3.37 -18.85
N SER A 246 -17.12 -4.03 -19.93
CA SER A 246 -18.00 -4.89 -20.71
C SER A 246 -17.38 -6.27 -20.90
N GLY A 247 -18.23 -7.26 -21.12
CA GLY A 247 -17.80 -8.64 -21.33
C GLY A 247 -18.97 -9.60 -21.48
N SER A 248 -18.83 -10.81 -20.91
CA SER A 248 -19.88 -11.84 -20.91
C SER A 248 -20.08 -12.37 -19.50
N PHE A 249 -21.29 -12.32 -18.99
CA PHE A 249 -21.70 -12.86 -17.71
C PHE A 249 -22.71 -13.99 -17.95
N ARG A 250 -22.38 -15.20 -17.51
CA ARG A 250 -23.22 -16.41 -17.74
C ARG A 250 -23.64 -16.59 -19.20
N GLY A 251 -22.71 -16.29 -20.13
CA GLY A 251 -22.95 -16.41 -21.57
C GLY A 251 -23.76 -15.26 -22.19
N ALA A 252 -24.25 -14.29 -21.43
CA ALA A 252 -24.94 -13.10 -21.92
C ALA A 252 -23.97 -11.89 -21.94
N PRO A 253 -24.11 -10.96 -22.90
CA PRO A 253 -23.37 -9.71 -22.85
C PRO A 253 -23.68 -8.95 -21.55
N ILE A 254 -22.63 -8.38 -20.94
CA ILE A 254 -22.75 -7.49 -19.78
C ILE A 254 -22.00 -6.20 -20.01
N ARG A 255 -22.61 -5.10 -19.60
CA ARG A 255 -21.96 -3.80 -19.44
C ARG A 255 -22.27 -3.24 -18.06
N VAL A 256 -21.21 -2.88 -17.32
CA VAL A 256 -21.31 -2.21 -16.03
C VAL A 256 -20.70 -0.84 -16.16
N ALA A 257 -21.39 0.20 -15.68
CA ALA A 257 -20.86 1.55 -15.63
C ALA A 257 -21.33 2.24 -14.34
N TYR A 258 -20.44 3.01 -13.71
CA TYR A 258 -20.78 3.86 -12.58
C TYR A 258 -19.78 4.99 -12.39
N GLN A 259 -20.13 5.95 -11.56
CA GLN A 259 -19.25 6.98 -11.05
C GLN A 259 -19.03 6.78 -9.56
N ALA A 260 -17.88 7.16 -9.06
CA ALA A 260 -17.65 7.22 -7.63
C ALA A 260 -16.99 8.54 -7.23
N LYS A 261 -17.47 9.13 -6.13
CA LYS A 261 -16.92 10.35 -5.55
C LYS A 261 -16.95 10.23 -4.02
N ARG A 262 -15.80 10.51 -3.39
CA ARG A 262 -15.61 10.30 -1.94
C ARG A 262 -16.00 8.88 -1.51
N GLY A 263 -15.67 7.89 -2.34
CA GLY A 263 -15.98 6.50 -2.08
C GLY A 263 -17.48 6.12 -2.19
N ILE A 264 -18.35 7.01 -2.66
CA ILE A 264 -19.79 6.75 -2.85
C ILE A 264 -20.08 6.60 -4.33
N VAL A 265 -20.77 5.53 -4.68
CA VAL A 265 -21.21 5.19 -6.04
C VAL A 265 -22.42 6.02 -6.45
N SER A 266 -22.46 6.41 -7.70
CA SER A 266 -23.59 7.11 -8.33
C SER A 266 -23.67 6.76 -9.81
N SER A 267 -24.83 7.01 -10.41
CA SER A 267 -25.09 6.77 -11.84
C SER A 267 -24.77 5.33 -12.28
N ALA A 268 -25.03 4.36 -11.40
CA ALA A 268 -24.74 2.96 -11.65
C ALA A 268 -25.74 2.34 -12.64
N VAL A 269 -25.20 1.62 -13.62
CA VAL A 269 -25.94 0.85 -14.63
C VAL A 269 -25.29 -0.52 -14.74
N ILE A 270 -26.12 -1.59 -14.73
CA ILE A 270 -25.77 -2.91 -15.21
C ILE A 270 -26.73 -3.25 -16.34
N ASP A 271 -26.20 -3.41 -17.53
CA ASP A 271 -26.93 -3.85 -18.71
C ASP A 271 -26.55 -5.29 -19.00
N CYS A 272 -27.44 -6.22 -18.62
CA CYS A 272 -27.27 -7.65 -18.80
C CYS A 272 -28.64 -8.36 -18.68
N ALA A 273 -28.98 -9.19 -19.65
CA ALA A 273 -30.25 -9.92 -19.63
C ALA A 273 -30.42 -10.87 -18.43
N ALA A 274 -29.31 -11.29 -17.81
CA ALA A 274 -29.29 -12.19 -16.65
C ALA A 274 -29.38 -11.46 -15.30
N ILE A 275 -29.46 -10.11 -15.27
CA ILE A 275 -29.46 -9.28 -14.08
C ILE A 275 -30.62 -8.28 -14.12
N ASP A 276 -31.34 -8.13 -13.01
CA ASP A 276 -32.29 -7.03 -12.86
C ASP A 276 -31.55 -5.69 -12.73
N GLY A 277 -31.51 -4.95 -13.85
CA GLY A 277 -30.80 -3.68 -13.93
C GLY A 277 -31.42 -2.58 -13.05
N ALA A 278 -32.74 -2.63 -12.79
CA ALA A 278 -33.40 -1.66 -11.89
C ALA A 278 -33.00 -1.93 -10.44
N LEU A 279 -33.01 -3.17 -10.02
CA LEU A 279 -32.52 -3.59 -8.70
C LEU A 279 -31.03 -3.28 -8.53
N ALA A 280 -30.22 -3.55 -9.57
CA ALA A 280 -28.79 -3.24 -9.57
C ALA A 280 -28.54 -1.73 -9.35
N ALA A 281 -29.22 -0.87 -10.09
CA ALA A 281 -29.14 0.57 -9.92
C ALA A 281 -29.58 1.01 -8.52
N GLN A 282 -30.66 0.42 -7.98
CA GLN A 282 -31.13 0.72 -6.63
C GLN A 282 -30.11 0.35 -5.55
N LEU A 283 -29.43 -0.81 -5.67
CA LEU A 283 -28.48 -1.31 -4.68
C LEU A 283 -27.13 -0.59 -4.76
N LEU A 284 -26.67 -0.23 -5.95
CA LEU A 284 -25.36 0.38 -6.18
C LEU A 284 -25.36 1.89 -5.93
N ASN A 285 -26.42 2.63 -6.32
CA ASN A 285 -26.44 4.06 -6.11
C ASN A 285 -26.53 4.41 -4.63
N GLY A 286 -25.54 5.16 -4.13
CA GLY A 286 -25.36 5.48 -2.73
C GLY A 286 -24.54 4.44 -1.95
N ALA A 287 -24.19 3.30 -2.57
CA ALA A 287 -23.33 2.32 -1.93
C ALA A 287 -21.92 2.89 -1.70
N ARG A 288 -21.28 2.47 -0.61
CA ARG A 288 -19.89 2.74 -0.33
C ARG A 288 -19.00 1.83 -1.18
N LEU A 289 -17.85 2.32 -1.64
CA LEU A 289 -16.78 1.47 -2.15
C LEU A 289 -16.25 0.62 -0.99
N ASP A 290 -16.77 -0.56 -0.87
CA ASP A 290 -16.46 -1.50 0.19
C ASP A 290 -16.55 -2.92 -0.37
N PRO A 291 -15.46 -3.72 -0.31
CA PRO A 291 -15.44 -5.05 -0.93
C PRO A 291 -16.54 -5.99 -0.40
N GLU A 292 -16.80 -5.98 0.90
CA GLU A 292 -17.83 -6.83 1.50
C GLU A 292 -19.24 -6.36 1.14
N GLY A 293 -19.47 -5.04 1.12
CA GLY A 293 -20.75 -4.46 0.68
C GLY A 293 -21.04 -4.78 -0.79
N PHE A 294 -20.02 -4.71 -1.67
CA PHE A 294 -20.17 -5.08 -3.07
C PHE A 294 -20.38 -6.58 -3.25
N ALA A 295 -19.68 -7.42 -2.50
CA ALA A 295 -19.92 -8.86 -2.52
C ALA A 295 -21.36 -9.22 -2.08
N ASP A 296 -21.93 -8.49 -1.08
CA ASP A 296 -23.32 -8.66 -0.68
C ASP A 296 -24.30 -8.25 -1.79
N ILE A 297 -24.04 -7.12 -2.46
CA ILE A 297 -24.81 -6.68 -3.62
C ILE A 297 -24.77 -7.73 -4.74
N CYS A 298 -23.58 -8.27 -5.05
CA CYS A 298 -23.42 -9.33 -6.04
C CYS A 298 -24.20 -10.59 -5.69
N ARG A 299 -24.19 -11.02 -4.42
CA ARG A 299 -25.00 -12.19 -3.96
C ARG A 299 -26.49 -11.95 -4.16
N ARG A 300 -26.99 -10.75 -3.89
CA ARG A 300 -28.40 -10.39 -4.07
C ARG A 300 -28.82 -10.32 -5.54
N LEU A 301 -27.91 -9.91 -6.43
CA LEU A 301 -28.18 -9.75 -7.86
C LEU A 301 -28.01 -11.06 -8.66
N ALA A 302 -27.03 -11.88 -8.30
CA ALA A 302 -26.57 -12.98 -9.13
C ALA A 302 -26.53 -14.36 -8.42
N GLY A 303 -26.77 -14.42 -7.10
CA GLY A 303 -26.74 -15.68 -6.36
C GLY A 303 -25.39 -16.39 -6.48
N ASP A 304 -25.37 -17.57 -7.07
CA ASP A 304 -24.16 -18.37 -7.32
C ASP A 304 -23.21 -17.78 -8.37
N GLY A 305 -23.62 -16.77 -9.13
CA GLY A 305 -22.76 -15.97 -10.03
C GLY A 305 -22.13 -14.74 -9.37
N ALA A 306 -22.23 -14.60 -8.05
CA ALA A 306 -21.77 -13.39 -7.36
C ALA A 306 -20.27 -13.08 -7.55
N GLU A 307 -19.41 -14.12 -7.53
CA GLU A 307 -17.96 -13.94 -7.73
C GLU A 307 -17.65 -13.45 -9.15
N GLU A 308 -18.28 -14.03 -10.16
CA GLU A 308 -18.14 -13.60 -11.55
C GLU A 308 -18.63 -12.14 -11.73
N LEU A 309 -19.76 -11.78 -11.11
CA LEU A 309 -20.28 -10.40 -11.15
C LEU A 309 -19.37 -9.41 -10.42
N MET A 310 -18.74 -9.81 -9.33
CA MET A 310 -17.80 -8.98 -8.58
C MET A 310 -16.63 -8.52 -9.44
N ASP A 311 -16.12 -9.37 -10.33
CA ASP A 311 -15.07 -9.01 -11.28
C ASP A 311 -15.46 -7.90 -12.26
N TYR A 312 -16.78 -7.68 -12.46
CA TYR A 312 -17.30 -6.58 -13.26
C TYR A 312 -17.51 -5.30 -12.45
N LEU A 313 -17.58 -5.37 -11.13
CA LEU A 313 -17.92 -4.23 -10.28
C LEU A 313 -16.71 -3.59 -9.61
N MET A 314 -15.63 -4.36 -9.35
CA MET A 314 -14.44 -3.86 -8.66
C MET A 314 -13.12 -4.35 -9.26
#